data_76c268756cf77374d56ce74f62ef3930
#
_entry.id   76c268756cf77374d56ce74f62ef3930
#
_cell.length_a   1.000
_cell.length_b   1.000
_cell.length_c   1.000
_cell.angle_alpha   90.00
_cell.angle_beta   90.00
_cell.angle_gamma   90.00
#
_symmetry.space_group_name_H-M   'P 1'
#
loop_
_entity.id
_entity.type
_entity.pdbx_description
1 polymer ?
#
loop_
_entity_poly.entity_id
_entity_poly.type
_entity_poly.pdbx_seq_one_letter_code
_entity_poly.pdbx_strand_id
1 'polypeptide(L)'
;MLVSSCGSTSKSILPALSPPSEDEETRISREFRREAKKYFKFVNNPEAERYVDRIGRRILAATGPLSFEYRFFVIEDDQLNAFSVPGGSIYMNTGLIERAKTTDEVAGVLGHEITHAKGHHMARSSGPDAISILSLLSMVLLAKSGSGAQAAGMVGQAVAATRQLAFSRQLEMEADTLGTRYMAGAGYDPKGAIAFLKILDQERALNPIDVPAYILSHPVSQERIANAELVVRSLGDTHPRPDDPDALKKVQLIIRSQRSTRENIVGDYEKLVQQNPQSPELLYLLGYAQQLREEFPQAQRSYEKSRQLKPDNPGLQRDLGRLYGQIGEYVTARAAFDKSLALEPNEPLTYLYMGEMLEKSGDLRSAAGAYLNAQNLAPLWDRPPSRLGNVYAKLDRMGDGYYYLGRSLMLQDEDERAIADYEKALKIAGADTPRGQVIKEELNTLRSRKR
;
A
#
# COMPACT_ATOMS: atom_id res chain seq x y z
N MET A 1 -69.29 15.66 31.23
CA MET A 1 -68.79 15.90 29.87
C MET A 1 -67.35 15.34 29.88
N LEU A 2 -67.17 14.18 29.28
CA LEU A 2 -65.90 13.50 29.14
C LEU A 2 -65.26 13.98 27.83
N VAL A 3 -64.02 14.51 27.85
CA VAL A 3 -63.22 14.77 26.67
C VAL A 3 -62.13 13.76 26.64
N SER A 4 -62.26 12.80 25.73
CA SER A 4 -61.21 11.82 25.40
C SER A 4 -60.09 12.50 24.58
N SER A 5 -58.90 12.50 25.12
CA SER A 5 -57.69 12.87 24.41
C SER A 5 -57.13 11.63 23.71
N CYS A 6 -57.24 11.60 22.38
CA CYS A 6 -56.52 10.63 21.52
C CYS A 6 -55.09 11.09 21.38
N GLY A 7 -54.19 10.47 22.14
CA GLY A 7 -52.75 10.53 21.91
C GLY A 7 -52.33 9.52 20.83
N SER A 8 -52.09 9.98 19.60
CA SER A 8 -51.47 9.15 18.56
C SER A 8 -49.98 9.06 18.80
N THR A 9 -49.54 7.99 19.41
CA THR A 9 -48.14 7.60 19.43
C THR A 9 -47.78 6.99 18.07
N SER A 10 -47.23 7.78 17.17
CA SER A 10 -46.54 7.27 16.01
C SER A 10 -45.22 6.66 16.47
N LYS A 11 -45.22 5.36 16.72
CA LYS A 11 -43.99 4.59 16.81
C LYS A 11 -43.36 4.56 15.42
N SER A 12 -42.26 5.28 15.23
CA SER A 12 -41.36 5.09 14.10
C SER A 12 -40.72 3.71 14.27
N ILE A 13 -41.29 2.73 13.57
CA ILE A 13 -40.72 1.38 13.48
C ILE A 13 -39.75 1.39 12.30
N LEU A 14 -38.58 2.02 12.47
CA LEU A 14 -37.37 1.66 11.74
C LEU A 14 -36.46 1.02 12.75
N PRO A 15 -36.10 -0.28 12.60
CA PRO A 15 -35.05 -0.83 13.42
C PRO A 15 -33.80 0.01 13.16
N ALA A 16 -33.19 0.49 14.24
CA ALA A 16 -31.86 1.07 14.17
C ALA A 16 -30.94 -0.05 13.68
N LEU A 17 -30.59 -0.01 12.40
CA LEU A 17 -29.67 -0.97 11.81
C LEU A 17 -28.32 -0.78 12.50
N SER A 18 -27.89 -1.76 13.26
CA SER A 18 -26.58 -1.75 13.90
C SER A 18 -25.50 -1.73 12.81
N PRO A 19 -24.39 -0.99 12.99
CA PRO A 19 -23.27 -1.05 12.06
C PRO A 19 -22.75 -2.49 11.95
N PRO A 20 -22.16 -2.87 10.79
CA PRO A 20 -21.57 -4.20 10.62
C PRO A 20 -20.55 -4.50 11.72
N SER A 21 -20.46 -5.78 12.10
CA SER A 21 -19.45 -6.25 13.04
C SER A 21 -18.04 -6.21 12.43
N GLU A 22 -17.00 -6.24 13.27
CA GLU A 22 -15.61 -6.32 12.79
C GLU A 22 -15.37 -7.56 11.91
N ASP A 23 -16.01 -8.67 12.17
CA ASP A 23 -15.93 -9.88 11.34
C ASP A 23 -16.58 -9.66 9.97
N GLU A 24 -17.71 -8.95 9.92
CA GLU A 24 -18.40 -8.63 8.69
C GLU A 24 -17.60 -7.62 7.87
N GLU A 25 -17.03 -6.58 8.48
CA GLU A 25 -16.13 -5.65 7.80
C GLU A 25 -14.89 -6.39 7.24
N THR A 26 -14.32 -7.31 8.00
CA THR A 26 -13.20 -8.15 7.54
C THR A 26 -13.60 -9.00 6.34
N ARG A 27 -14.82 -9.55 6.32
CA ARG A 27 -15.37 -10.29 5.18
C ARG A 27 -15.52 -9.38 3.95
N ILE A 28 -16.11 -8.19 4.12
CA ILE A 28 -16.26 -7.18 3.06
C ILE A 28 -14.88 -6.84 2.47
N SER A 29 -13.87 -6.60 3.32
CA SER A 29 -12.51 -6.29 2.87
C SER A 29 -11.93 -7.39 1.98
N ARG A 30 -12.05 -8.65 2.37
CA ARG A 30 -11.54 -9.79 1.58
C ARG A 30 -12.27 -9.94 0.25
N GLU A 31 -13.59 -9.84 0.26
CA GLU A 31 -14.39 -9.93 -0.96
C GLU A 31 -14.08 -8.77 -1.92
N PHE A 32 -13.92 -7.56 -1.38
CA PHE A 32 -13.50 -6.42 -2.18
C PHE A 32 -12.13 -6.65 -2.81
N ARG A 33 -11.12 -7.16 -2.07
CA ARG A 33 -9.79 -7.44 -2.63
C ARG A 33 -9.84 -8.46 -3.77
N ARG A 34 -10.68 -9.49 -3.66
CA ARG A 34 -10.87 -10.48 -4.74
C ARG A 34 -11.50 -9.86 -5.99
N GLU A 35 -12.58 -9.12 -5.80
CA GLU A 35 -13.28 -8.48 -6.91
C GLU A 35 -12.47 -7.35 -7.53
N ALA A 36 -11.78 -6.53 -6.72
CA ALA A 36 -10.96 -5.42 -7.18
C ALA A 36 -9.90 -5.83 -8.22
N LYS A 37 -9.35 -7.04 -8.10
CA LYS A 37 -8.37 -7.59 -9.07
C LYS A 37 -8.93 -7.73 -10.49
N LYS A 38 -10.24 -7.80 -10.66
CA LYS A 38 -10.90 -7.89 -11.97
C LYS A 38 -11.02 -6.54 -12.67
N TYR A 39 -10.99 -5.46 -11.90
CA TYR A 39 -11.29 -4.11 -12.38
C TYR A 39 -10.09 -3.17 -12.31
N PHE A 40 -9.15 -3.41 -11.39
CA PHE A 40 -7.99 -2.56 -11.18
C PHE A 40 -6.71 -3.29 -11.57
N LYS A 41 -5.81 -2.57 -12.20
CA LYS A 41 -4.44 -3.00 -12.38
C LYS A 41 -3.62 -2.56 -11.18
N PHE A 42 -3.11 -3.53 -10.42
CA PHE A 42 -2.23 -3.24 -9.30
C PHE A 42 -0.79 -3.09 -9.77
N VAL A 43 -0.06 -2.18 -9.13
CA VAL A 43 1.37 -2.04 -9.37
C VAL A 43 2.07 -3.31 -8.89
N ASN A 44 2.69 -4.04 -9.83
CA ASN A 44 3.43 -5.26 -9.54
C ASN A 44 4.93 -4.94 -9.42
N ASN A 45 5.30 -4.13 -8.43
CA ASN A 45 6.68 -3.77 -8.17
C ASN A 45 6.97 -3.76 -6.65
N PRO A 46 7.93 -4.57 -6.17
CA PRO A 46 8.20 -4.72 -4.75
C PRO A 46 8.63 -3.43 -4.06
N GLU A 47 9.30 -2.51 -4.76
CA GLU A 47 9.70 -1.20 -4.21
C GLU A 47 8.47 -0.32 -3.90
N ALA A 48 7.53 -0.22 -4.88
CA ALA A 48 6.33 0.59 -4.72
C ALA A 48 5.38 -0.01 -3.66
N GLU A 49 5.21 -1.34 -3.67
CA GLU A 49 4.41 -2.04 -2.66
C GLU A 49 4.96 -1.81 -1.24
N ARG A 50 6.26 -2.00 -1.07
CA ARG A 50 6.91 -1.84 0.24
C ARG A 50 6.96 -0.39 0.69
N TYR A 51 7.08 0.57 -0.22
CA TYR A 51 7.06 1.99 0.11
C TYR A 51 5.76 2.38 0.83
N VAL A 52 4.62 2.06 0.25
CA VAL A 52 3.31 2.41 0.83
C VAL A 52 3.03 1.58 2.09
N ASP A 53 3.34 0.27 2.07
CA ASP A 53 3.15 -0.60 3.23
C ASP A 53 4.01 -0.16 4.43
N ARG A 54 5.27 0.23 4.22
CA ARG A 54 6.17 0.73 5.27
C ARG A 54 5.62 1.98 5.94
N ILE A 55 5.18 2.97 5.15
CA ILE A 55 4.58 4.20 5.68
C ILE A 55 3.33 3.86 6.50
N GLY A 56 2.43 3.07 5.92
CA GLY A 56 1.18 2.69 6.59
C GLY A 56 1.41 1.92 7.90
N ARG A 57 2.34 0.94 7.91
CA ARG A 57 2.66 0.20 9.14
C ARG A 57 3.31 1.05 10.20
N ARG A 58 4.18 1.99 9.82
CA ARG A 58 4.79 2.92 10.75
C ARG A 58 3.75 3.83 11.39
N ILE A 59 2.74 4.28 10.63
CA ILE A 59 1.61 5.03 11.16
C ILE A 59 0.74 4.15 12.08
N LEU A 60 0.40 2.92 11.66
CA LEU A 60 -0.38 1.98 12.47
C LEU A 60 0.27 1.70 13.83
N ALA A 61 1.59 1.60 13.89
CA ALA A 61 2.31 1.41 15.14
C ALA A 61 2.10 2.56 16.16
N ALA A 62 1.72 3.75 15.68
CA ALA A 62 1.42 4.92 16.51
C ALA A 62 -0.08 5.04 16.87
N THR A 63 -0.96 4.15 16.38
CA THR A 63 -2.40 4.29 16.58
C THR A 63 -2.97 3.52 17.79
N GLY A 64 -2.16 2.72 18.48
CA GLY A 64 -2.61 1.79 19.53
C GLY A 64 -3.25 0.52 18.97
N PRO A 65 -4.15 -0.17 19.72
CA PRO A 65 -4.71 -1.45 19.31
C PRO A 65 -5.38 -1.42 17.95
N LEU A 66 -5.23 -2.51 17.20
CA LEU A 66 -5.79 -2.66 15.85
C LEU A 66 -6.96 -3.66 15.89
N SER A 67 -8.11 -3.26 15.29
CA SER A 67 -9.28 -4.13 15.11
C SER A 67 -9.15 -5.04 13.89
N PHE A 68 -8.32 -4.66 12.92
CA PHE A 68 -8.20 -5.36 11.63
C PHE A 68 -6.75 -5.70 11.29
N GLU A 69 -6.58 -6.62 10.35
CA GLU A 69 -5.35 -6.83 9.60
C GLU A 69 -5.28 -5.79 8.47
N TYR A 70 -4.54 -4.71 8.68
CA TYR A 70 -4.40 -3.66 7.67
C TYR A 70 -3.52 -4.09 6.51
N ARG A 71 -3.97 -3.81 5.28
CA ARG A 71 -3.25 -4.07 4.03
C ARG A 71 -3.25 -2.84 3.14
N PHE A 72 -2.12 -2.60 2.49
CA PHE A 72 -1.91 -1.45 1.63
C PHE A 72 -1.68 -1.89 0.19
N PHE A 73 -2.34 -1.22 -0.76
CA PHE A 73 -2.30 -1.57 -2.17
C PHE A 73 -2.05 -0.32 -3.02
N VAL A 74 -1.29 -0.48 -4.12
CA VAL A 74 -1.07 0.58 -5.10
C VAL A 74 -1.78 0.20 -6.39
N ILE A 75 -2.68 1.08 -6.85
CA ILE A 75 -3.43 0.92 -8.10
C ILE A 75 -2.74 1.74 -9.18
N GLU A 76 -2.52 1.13 -10.35
CA GLU A 76 -2.02 1.83 -11.53
C GLU A 76 -3.14 2.67 -12.16
N ASP A 77 -3.27 3.91 -11.69
CA ASP A 77 -4.25 4.87 -12.14
C ASP A 77 -3.73 6.30 -11.96
N ASP A 78 -3.89 7.14 -12.99
CA ASP A 78 -3.35 8.51 -13.05
C ASP A 78 -4.15 9.51 -12.22
N GLN A 79 -5.35 9.12 -11.80
CA GLN A 79 -6.19 9.99 -11.01
C GLN A 79 -5.64 10.16 -9.60
N LEU A 80 -5.80 11.37 -9.07
CA LEU A 80 -5.52 11.67 -7.68
C LEU A 80 -6.60 11.00 -6.84
N ASN A 81 -6.28 9.82 -6.25
CA ASN A 81 -7.21 9.08 -5.41
C ASN A 81 -6.48 8.20 -4.39
N ALA A 82 -7.11 8.04 -3.23
CA ALA A 82 -6.87 7.03 -2.23
C ALA A 82 -8.19 6.70 -1.55
N PHE A 83 -8.35 5.53 -0.99
CA PHE A 83 -9.56 5.18 -0.26
C PHE A 83 -9.31 4.00 0.66
N SER A 84 -10.06 3.93 1.74
CA SER A 84 -10.13 2.80 2.64
C SER A 84 -11.44 2.02 2.44
N VAL A 85 -11.38 0.71 2.66
CA VAL A 85 -12.54 -0.19 2.63
C VAL A 85 -12.75 -0.72 4.05
N PRO A 86 -13.99 -0.95 4.50
CA PRO A 86 -14.26 -1.58 5.78
C PRO A 86 -13.42 -2.84 5.98
N GLY A 87 -12.85 -3.06 7.19
CA GLY A 87 -11.99 -4.20 7.46
C GLY A 87 -10.51 -4.02 7.12
N GLY A 88 -10.04 -2.76 6.91
CA GLY A 88 -8.63 -2.40 6.97
C GLY A 88 -7.84 -2.48 5.65
N SER A 89 -8.49 -2.61 4.49
CA SER A 89 -7.80 -2.49 3.20
C SER A 89 -7.74 -1.04 2.74
N ILE A 90 -6.55 -0.55 2.41
CA ILE A 90 -6.29 0.82 1.99
C ILE A 90 -5.63 0.80 0.62
N TYR A 91 -6.14 1.61 -0.27
CA TYR A 91 -5.74 1.70 -1.67
C TYR A 91 -5.24 3.11 -1.99
N MET A 92 -4.17 3.20 -2.77
CA MET A 92 -3.61 4.47 -3.23
C MET A 92 -3.30 4.38 -4.72
N ASN A 93 -3.76 5.35 -5.49
CA ASN A 93 -3.48 5.42 -6.92
C ASN A 93 -2.06 5.96 -7.16
N THR A 94 -1.44 5.50 -8.25
CA THR A 94 -0.14 6.02 -8.71
C THR A 94 -0.18 7.52 -8.95
N GLY A 95 -1.31 8.04 -9.44
CA GLY A 95 -1.47 9.48 -9.68
C GLY A 95 -1.36 10.35 -8.43
N LEU A 96 -1.71 9.82 -7.25
CA LEU A 96 -1.49 10.51 -5.98
C LEU A 96 -0.01 10.52 -5.61
N ILE A 97 0.68 9.36 -5.73
CA ILE A 97 2.11 9.24 -5.43
C ILE A 97 2.94 10.18 -6.31
N GLU A 98 2.58 10.31 -7.58
CA GLU A 98 3.29 11.19 -8.53
C GLU A 98 3.13 12.69 -8.24
N ARG A 99 1.96 13.09 -7.68
CA ARG A 99 1.72 14.49 -7.30
C ARG A 99 2.31 14.87 -5.96
N ALA A 100 2.57 13.90 -5.09
CA ALA A 100 3.21 14.15 -3.81
C ALA A 100 4.64 14.67 -4.00
N LYS A 101 5.01 15.68 -3.24
CA LYS A 101 6.35 16.28 -3.25
C LYS A 101 7.27 15.69 -2.18
N THR A 102 6.68 15.18 -1.10
CA THR A 102 7.39 14.60 0.04
C THR A 102 6.73 13.32 0.51
N THR A 103 7.49 12.46 1.18
CA THR A 103 6.95 11.27 1.85
C THR A 103 5.95 11.65 2.96
N ASP A 104 6.12 12.82 3.58
CA ASP A 104 5.20 13.30 4.62
C ASP A 104 3.80 13.62 4.06
N GLU A 105 3.72 14.09 2.80
CA GLU A 105 2.43 14.27 2.13
C GLU A 105 1.72 12.92 1.90
N VAL A 106 2.45 11.89 1.48
CA VAL A 106 1.93 10.53 1.34
C VAL A 106 1.50 9.97 2.71
N ALA A 107 2.30 10.22 3.75
CA ALA A 107 1.98 9.83 5.11
C ALA A 107 0.73 10.54 5.65
N GLY A 108 0.52 11.79 5.27
CA GLY A 108 -0.70 12.55 5.60
C GLY A 108 -1.95 11.89 5.05
N VAL A 109 -1.93 11.49 3.78
CA VAL A 109 -3.03 10.75 3.16
C VAL A 109 -3.25 9.39 3.83
N LEU A 110 -2.18 8.61 4.02
CA LEU A 110 -2.31 7.30 4.67
C LEU A 110 -2.83 7.42 6.10
N GLY A 111 -2.40 8.44 6.86
CA GLY A 111 -2.91 8.72 8.19
C GLY A 111 -4.42 9.02 8.19
N HIS A 112 -4.89 9.78 7.21
CA HIS A 112 -6.30 10.09 6.99
C HIS A 112 -7.10 8.81 6.67
N GLU A 113 -6.67 8.00 5.70
CA GLU A 113 -7.33 6.76 5.31
C GLU A 113 -7.31 5.69 6.42
N ILE A 114 -6.19 5.58 7.15
CA ILE A 114 -6.10 4.70 8.35
C ILE A 114 -7.13 5.13 9.39
N THR A 115 -7.34 6.44 9.57
CA THR A 115 -8.33 6.94 10.53
C THR A 115 -9.75 6.60 10.09
N HIS A 116 -10.07 6.72 8.79
CA HIS A 116 -11.37 6.29 8.28
C HIS A 116 -11.63 4.80 8.53
N ALA A 117 -10.65 3.95 8.24
CA ALA A 117 -10.77 2.52 8.47
C ALA A 117 -10.88 2.18 9.96
N LYS A 118 -10.02 2.78 10.82
CA LYS A 118 -9.97 2.54 12.26
C LYS A 118 -11.21 3.09 13.00
N GLY A 119 -11.73 4.21 12.52
CA GLY A 119 -12.95 4.85 13.04
C GLY A 119 -14.24 4.19 12.54
N HIS A 120 -14.13 3.15 11.71
CA HIS A 120 -15.30 2.50 11.08
C HIS A 120 -16.22 3.49 10.34
N HIS A 121 -15.63 4.56 9.76
CA HIS A 121 -16.38 5.70 9.25
C HIS A 121 -17.36 5.31 8.16
N MET A 122 -16.98 4.40 7.25
CA MET A 122 -17.86 3.89 6.21
C MET A 122 -19.03 3.07 6.80
N ALA A 123 -18.73 2.21 7.77
CA ALA A 123 -19.76 1.41 8.45
C ALA A 123 -20.74 2.28 9.27
N ARG A 124 -20.23 3.37 9.86
CA ARG A 124 -21.05 4.33 10.64
C ARG A 124 -21.89 5.25 9.76
N SER A 125 -21.45 5.58 8.56
CA SER A 125 -22.15 6.49 7.64
C SER A 125 -23.16 5.80 6.72
N SER A 126 -22.99 4.49 6.50
CA SER A 126 -23.86 3.68 5.64
C SER A 126 -24.56 2.64 6.50
N GLY A 127 -25.87 2.49 6.37
CA GLY A 127 -26.56 1.35 7.02
C GLY A 127 -26.03 0.01 6.50
N PRO A 128 -26.22 -1.11 7.22
CA PRO A 128 -25.68 -2.42 6.85
C PRO A 128 -26.11 -2.89 5.46
N ASP A 129 -27.28 -2.52 4.99
CA ASP A 129 -27.79 -2.87 3.65
C ASP A 129 -27.17 -2.03 2.51
N ALA A 130 -26.48 -0.93 2.84
CA ALA A 130 -25.91 -0.01 1.85
C ALA A 130 -24.45 -0.36 1.47
N ILE A 131 -23.75 -1.16 2.26
CA ILE A 131 -22.38 -1.56 2.00
C ILE A 131 -22.37 -2.89 1.24
N SER A 132 -22.74 -2.85 -0.02
CA SER A 132 -22.48 -3.99 -0.91
C SER A 132 -21.13 -3.80 -1.61
N ILE A 133 -20.45 -4.90 -1.87
CA ILE A 133 -19.19 -4.89 -2.63
C ILE A 133 -19.37 -4.25 -3.99
N LEU A 134 -20.52 -4.49 -4.60
CA LEU A 134 -20.87 -3.89 -5.89
C LEU A 134 -21.01 -2.37 -5.79
N SER A 135 -21.59 -1.84 -4.69
CA SER A 135 -21.68 -0.38 -4.47
C SER A 135 -20.31 0.25 -4.24
N LEU A 136 -19.43 -0.41 -3.46
CA LEU A 136 -18.05 0.04 -3.24
C LEU A 136 -17.24 0.03 -4.54
N LEU A 137 -17.31 -1.05 -5.31
CA LEU A 137 -16.63 -1.15 -6.60
C LEU A 137 -17.18 -0.12 -7.59
N SER A 138 -18.52 0.04 -7.66
CA SER A 138 -19.16 1.03 -8.52
C SER A 138 -18.69 2.44 -8.17
N MET A 139 -18.59 2.78 -6.90
CA MET A 139 -18.09 4.07 -6.44
C MET A 139 -16.67 4.35 -6.96
N VAL A 140 -15.74 3.39 -6.79
CA VAL A 140 -14.36 3.58 -7.22
C VAL A 140 -14.23 3.55 -8.74
N LEU A 141 -15.01 2.70 -9.45
CA LEU A 141 -15.01 2.62 -10.90
C LEU A 141 -15.65 3.85 -11.56
N LEU A 142 -16.71 4.39 -10.98
CA LEU A 142 -17.36 5.61 -11.46
C LEU A 142 -16.46 6.83 -11.28
N ALA A 143 -15.68 6.84 -10.20
CA ALA A 143 -14.62 7.80 -10.00
C ALA A 143 -13.55 7.74 -11.11
N LYS A 144 -13.33 6.55 -11.71
CA LYS A 144 -12.38 6.33 -12.82
C LYS A 144 -12.91 6.79 -14.18
N SER A 145 -14.22 6.76 -14.39
CA SER A 145 -14.81 7.02 -15.72
C SER A 145 -14.90 8.48 -16.11
N GLY A 146 -14.12 9.38 -15.46
CA GLY A 146 -14.04 10.81 -15.75
C GLY A 146 -14.93 11.28 -16.90
N SER A 147 -15.48 12.44 -16.93
CA SER A 147 -16.52 13.01 -17.80
C SER A 147 -16.44 12.72 -19.33
N GLY A 148 -16.15 11.49 -19.73
CA GLY A 148 -16.36 11.01 -21.11
C GLY A 148 -17.84 10.97 -21.43
N ALA A 149 -18.34 11.98 -22.10
CA ALA A 149 -19.70 12.43 -22.30
C ALA A 149 -20.67 11.47 -23.05
N GLN A 150 -20.54 10.14 -22.91
CA GLN A 150 -21.47 9.23 -23.60
C GLN A 150 -22.40 8.41 -22.68
N ALA A 151 -22.39 8.68 -21.38
CA ALA A 151 -23.29 8.06 -20.41
C ALA A 151 -24.02 9.09 -19.55
N ALA A 152 -24.60 10.13 -20.16
CA ALA A 152 -25.24 11.24 -19.44
C ALA A 152 -26.33 10.79 -18.43
N GLY A 153 -26.95 9.63 -18.62
CA GLY A 153 -27.89 9.04 -17.66
C GLY A 153 -27.19 8.30 -16.50
N MET A 154 -26.01 7.72 -16.71
CA MET A 154 -25.24 7.00 -15.68
C MET A 154 -24.36 7.94 -14.85
N VAL A 155 -23.87 9.03 -15.47
CA VAL A 155 -23.05 10.04 -14.78
C VAL A 155 -23.83 10.75 -13.67
N GLY A 156 -25.10 11.07 -13.91
CA GLY A 156 -25.98 11.67 -12.88
C GLY A 156 -26.18 10.76 -11.67
N GLN A 157 -26.35 9.46 -11.89
CA GLN A 157 -26.46 8.45 -10.81
C GLN A 157 -25.09 8.22 -10.12
N ALA A 158 -24.01 8.27 -10.87
CA ALA A 158 -22.65 8.14 -10.37
C ALA A 158 -22.26 9.28 -9.42
N VAL A 159 -22.48 10.52 -9.84
CA VAL A 159 -22.24 11.72 -9.01
C VAL A 159 -23.15 11.73 -7.79
N ALA A 160 -24.40 11.28 -7.92
CA ALA A 160 -25.32 11.14 -6.78
C ALA A 160 -24.84 10.06 -5.80
N ALA A 161 -24.38 8.90 -6.30
CA ALA A 161 -23.82 7.82 -5.47
C ALA A 161 -22.53 8.27 -4.77
N THR A 162 -21.62 8.97 -5.46
CA THR A 162 -20.38 9.49 -4.85
C THR A 162 -20.68 10.55 -3.78
N ARG A 163 -21.67 11.43 -4.02
CA ARG A 163 -22.13 12.39 -3.01
C ARG A 163 -22.83 11.74 -1.82
N GLN A 164 -23.52 10.64 -2.04
CA GLN A 164 -24.19 9.88 -0.98
C GLN A 164 -23.19 9.16 -0.07
N LEU A 165 -22.00 8.87 -0.60
CA LEU A 165 -20.89 8.22 0.12
C LEU A 165 -19.81 9.22 0.60
N ALA A 166 -19.95 10.52 0.29
CA ALA A 166 -19.10 11.54 0.86
C ALA A 166 -19.26 11.51 2.39
N PHE A 167 -18.13 11.37 3.08
CA PHE A 167 -18.14 11.38 4.54
C PHE A 167 -18.70 12.70 5.08
N SER A 168 -19.37 12.63 6.22
CA SER A 168 -19.83 13.85 6.86
C SER A 168 -18.63 14.75 7.20
N ARG A 169 -18.84 16.06 7.20
CA ARG A 169 -17.81 17.04 7.54
C ARG A 169 -17.15 16.72 8.89
N GLN A 170 -17.92 16.18 9.83
CA GLN A 170 -17.41 15.79 11.15
C GLN A 170 -16.46 14.61 11.07
N LEU A 171 -16.74 13.57 10.26
CA LEU A 171 -15.87 12.42 10.05
C LEU A 171 -14.58 12.80 9.32
N GLU A 172 -14.68 13.75 8.38
CA GLU A 172 -13.49 14.31 7.71
C GLU A 172 -12.58 15.06 8.69
N MET A 173 -13.16 15.88 9.58
CA MET A 173 -12.39 16.59 10.60
C MET A 173 -11.79 15.63 11.64
N GLU A 174 -12.48 14.55 11.99
CA GLU A 174 -11.94 13.48 12.83
C GLU A 174 -10.75 12.81 12.14
N ALA A 175 -10.88 12.46 10.85
CA ALA A 175 -9.82 11.83 10.06
C ALA A 175 -8.59 12.74 9.91
N ASP A 176 -8.79 14.02 9.64
CA ASP A 176 -7.70 15.00 9.59
C ASP A 176 -6.99 15.15 10.94
N THR A 177 -7.76 15.25 12.03
CA THR A 177 -7.22 15.47 13.37
C THR A 177 -6.41 14.27 13.86
N LEU A 178 -7.00 13.07 13.81
CA LEU A 178 -6.36 11.86 14.31
C LEU A 178 -5.27 11.40 13.36
N GLY A 179 -5.50 11.47 12.03
CA GLY A 179 -4.51 11.10 11.02
C GLY A 179 -3.23 11.94 11.12
N THR A 180 -3.37 13.27 11.33
CA THR A 180 -2.24 14.18 11.58
C THR A 180 -1.48 13.80 12.87
N ARG A 181 -2.19 13.44 13.94
CA ARG A 181 -1.56 12.99 15.19
C ARG A 181 -0.84 11.65 15.02
N TYR A 182 -1.45 10.71 14.32
CA TYR A 182 -0.86 9.39 14.06
C TYR A 182 0.41 9.48 13.22
N MET A 183 0.40 10.27 12.13
CA MET A 183 1.60 10.46 11.32
C MET A 183 2.72 11.16 12.12
N ALA A 184 2.39 12.15 12.95
CA ALA A 184 3.36 12.79 13.83
C ALA A 184 3.94 11.82 14.86
N GLY A 185 3.09 11.02 15.52
CA GLY A 185 3.51 9.95 16.44
C GLY A 185 4.37 8.88 15.78
N ALA A 186 4.17 8.65 14.48
CA ALA A 186 5.01 7.81 13.66
C ALA A 186 6.34 8.47 13.23
N GLY A 187 6.54 9.75 13.55
CA GLY A 187 7.75 10.52 13.25
C GLY A 187 7.78 11.08 11.82
N TYR A 188 6.64 11.28 11.18
CA TYR A 188 6.50 12.09 9.96
C TYR A 188 6.24 13.56 10.33
N ASP A 189 6.63 14.50 9.44
CA ASP A 189 6.29 15.92 9.63
C ASP A 189 4.78 16.14 9.42
N PRO A 190 4.03 16.51 10.46
CA PRO A 190 2.58 16.70 10.34
C PRO A 190 2.18 17.83 9.39
N LYS A 191 3.10 18.70 8.99
CA LYS A 191 2.88 19.69 7.94
C LYS A 191 2.59 19.05 6.58
N GLY A 192 3.00 17.80 6.37
CA GLY A 192 2.67 17.03 5.17
C GLY A 192 1.16 16.88 4.96
N ALA A 193 0.38 16.69 6.02
CA ALA A 193 -1.09 16.64 5.93
C ALA A 193 -1.68 17.97 5.44
N ILE A 194 -1.17 19.10 5.96
CA ILE A 194 -1.60 20.43 5.51
C ILE A 194 -1.22 20.66 4.04
N ALA A 195 0.02 20.29 3.66
CA ALA A 195 0.51 20.46 2.30
C ALA A 195 -0.37 19.67 1.31
N PHE A 196 -0.75 18.44 1.67
CA PHE A 196 -1.64 17.62 0.84
C PHE A 196 -3.05 18.23 0.70
N LEU A 197 -3.67 18.71 1.78
CA LEU A 197 -4.95 19.42 1.70
C LEU A 197 -4.87 20.65 0.77
N LYS A 198 -3.75 21.37 0.78
CA LYS A 198 -3.52 22.49 -0.14
C LYS A 198 -3.35 22.04 -1.60
N ILE A 199 -2.73 20.88 -1.85
CA ILE A 199 -2.68 20.26 -3.20
C ILE A 199 -4.10 19.96 -3.68
N LEU A 200 -4.94 19.37 -2.84
CA LEU A 200 -6.34 19.07 -3.17
C LEU A 200 -7.14 20.34 -3.50
N ASP A 201 -6.95 21.41 -2.73
CA ASP A 201 -7.64 22.70 -2.97
C ASP A 201 -7.20 23.34 -4.29
N GLN A 202 -5.91 23.23 -4.65
CA GLN A 202 -5.37 23.68 -5.94
C GLN A 202 -5.92 22.84 -7.09
N GLU A 203 -5.92 21.52 -6.98
CA GLU A 203 -6.47 20.61 -8.00
C GLU A 203 -7.96 20.89 -8.26
N ARG A 204 -8.74 21.13 -7.21
CA ARG A 204 -10.14 21.53 -7.33
C ARG A 204 -10.31 22.86 -8.09
N ALA A 205 -9.45 23.83 -7.80
CA ALA A 205 -9.51 25.14 -8.45
C ALA A 205 -9.10 25.06 -9.93
N LEU A 206 -8.14 24.23 -10.28
CA LEU A 206 -7.66 24.05 -11.64
C LEU A 206 -8.60 23.20 -12.50
N ASN A 207 -9.36 22.28 -11.89
CA ASN A 207 -10.23 21.33 -12.57
C ASN A 207 -11.69 21.44 -12.06
N PRO A 208 -12.38 22.57 -12.24
CA PRO A 208 -13.70 22.80 -11.67
C PRO A 208 -14.81 21.93 -12.30
N ILE A 209 -14.59 21.40 -13.50
CA ILE A 209 -15.54 20.55 -14.23
C ILE A 209 -15.20 19.06 -14.00
N ASP A 210 -13.91 18.71 -13.99
CA ASP A 210 -13.41 17.34 -13.83
C ASP A 210 -12.72 17.19 -12.45
N VAL A 211 -13.53 17.27 -11.42
CA VAL A 211 -13.05 17.23 -10.03
C VAL A 211 -12.54 15.80 -9.72
N PRO A 212 -11.29 15.64 -9.22
CA PRO A 212 -10.77 14.32 -8.85
C PRO A 212 -11.67 13.57 -7.87
N ALA A 213 -11.73 12.25 -8.05
CA ALA A 213 -12.56 11.36 -7.24
C ALA A 213 -12.35 11.50 -5.73
N TYR A 214 -11.10 11.67 -5.33
CA TYR A 214 -10.73 11.88 -3.93
C TYR A 214 -11.40 13.12 -3.34
N ILE A 215 -11.49 14.21 -4.09
CA ILE A 215 -12.14 15.45 -3.64
C ILE A 215 -13.66 15.30 -3.56
N LEU A 216 -14.25 14.42 -4.38
CA LEU A 216 -15.68 14.14 -4.34
C LEU A 216 -16.06 13.32 -3.11
N SER A 217 -15.24 12.34 -2.71
CA SER A 217 -15.44 11.52 -1.50
C SER A 217 -14.98 12.24 -0.22
N HIS A 218 -13.93 13.06 -0.31
CA HIS A 218 -13.32 13.82 0.79
C HIS A 218 -13.29 15.32 0.47
N PRO A 219 -14.43 16.02 0.56
CA PRO A 219 -14.50 17.43 0.17
C PRO A 219 -13.52 18.30 0.97
N VAL A 220 -12.63 18.98 0.25
CA VAL A 220 -11.70 19.93 0.86
C VAL A 220 -12.39 21.26 1.17
N SER A 221 -12.10 21.83 2.31
CA SER A 221 -12.59 23.16 2.72
C SER A 221 -11.51 23.93 3.46
N GLN A 222 -11.64 25.26 3.47
CA GLN A 222 -10.74 26.13 4.25
C GLN A 222 -10.81 25.81 5.76
N GLU A 223 -11.98 25.36 6.23
CA GLU A 223 -12.16 24.92 7.61
C GLU A 223 -11.29 23.70 7.95
N ARG A 224 -11.22 22.69 7.05
CA ARG A 224 -10.35 21.51 7.22
C ARG A 224 -8.87 21.90 7.27
N ILE A 225 -8.44 22.78 6.35
CA ILE A 225 -7.05 23.29 6.33
C ILE A 225 -6.74 24.03 7.63
N ALA A 226 -7.62 24.94 8.08
CA ALA A 226 -7.42 25.67 9.33
C ALA A 226 -7.41 24.74 10.56
N ASN A 227 -8.26 23.71 10.58
CA ASN A 227 -8.25 22.70 11.65
C ASN A 227 -6.93 21.91 11.66
N ALA A 228 -6.45 21.44 10.51
CA ALA A 228 -5.16 20.76 10.41
C ALA A 228 -4.01 21.65 10.90
N GLU A 229 -4.02 22.96 10.58
CA GLU A 229 -3.03 23.92 11.08
C GLU A 229 -3.11 24.10 12.62
N LEU A 230 -4.32 24.09 13.20
CA LEU A 230 -4.50 24.10 14.66
C LEU A 230 -3.96 22.83 15.30
N VAL A 231 -4.24 21.66 14.72
CA VAL A 231 -3.73 20.37 15.22
C VAL A 231 -2.20 20.38 15.20
N VAL A 232 -1.58 20.77 14.09
CA VAL A 232 -0.11 20.85 13.98
C VAL A 232 0.48 21.79 15.04
N ARG A 233 -0.11 22.97 15.23
CA ARG A 233 0.31 23.88 16.32
C ARG A 233 0.18 23.27 17.71
N SER A 234 -0.87 22.47 17.94
CA SER A 234 -1.11 21.82 19.24
C SER A 234 -0.11 20.71 19.57
N LEU A 235 0.54 20.14 18.55
CA LEU A 235 1.57 19.12 18.73
C LEU A 235 2.91 19.68 19.23
N GLY A 236 3.12 20.99 19.15
CA GLY A 236 4.36 21.64 19.55
C GLY A 236 5.54 21.24 18.65
N ASP A 237 6.73 21.19 19.23
CA ASP A 237 7.95 20.80 18.51
C ASP A 237 7.94 19.29 18.25
N THR A 238 7.63 18.91 17.02
CA THR A 238 7.77 17.54 16.57
C THR A 238 9.19 17.30 16.08
N HIS A 239 9.71 16.10 16.33
CA HIS A 239 11.03 15.68 15.84
C HIS A 239 10.86 14.64 14.73
N PRO A 240 10.63 15.05 13.49
CA PRO A 240 10.48 14.13 12.37
C PRO A 240 11.71 13.26 12.24
N ARG A 241 11.48 11.95 12.07
CA ARG A 241 12.54 11.02 11.69
C ARG A 241 12.45 10.90 10.17
N PRO A 242 13.35 11.53 9.41
CA PRO A 242 13.26 11.49 7.96
C PRO A 242 13.30 10.05 7.49
N ASP A 243 12.39 9.72 6.60
CA ASP A 243 12.46 8.52 5.78
C ASP A 243 13.58 8.69 4.74
N ASP A 244 13.92 7.61 4.03
CA ASP A 244 14.83 7.73 2.89
C ASP A 244 14.31 8.82 1.94
N PRO A 245 15.01 9.95 1.80
CA PRO A 245 14.52 11.08 1.01
C PRO A 245 14.39 10.74 -0.49
N ASP A 246 15.07 9.67 -0.91
CA ASP A 246 15.09 9.21 -2.29
C ASP A 246 13.96 8.21 -2.58
N ALA A 247 13.34 7.64 -1.54
CA ALA A 247 12.33 6.59 -1.68
C ALA A 247 11.12 7.03 -2.51
N LEU A 248 10.56 8.22 -2.25
CA LEU A 248 9.45 8.76 -3.04
C LEU A 248 9.84 8.97 -4.49
N LYS A 249 10.97 9.65 -4.75
CA LYS A 249 11.46 9.91 -6.11
C LYS A 249 11.74 8.63 -6.89
N LYS A 250 12.28 7.62 -6.20
CA LYS A 250 12.50 6.30 -6.78
C LYS A 250 11.20 5.62 -7.17
N VAL A 251 10.18 5.66 -6.31
CA VAL A 251 8.86 5.09 -6.63
C VAL A 251 8.18 5.85 -7.76
N GLN A 252 8.26 7.18 -7.78
CA GLN A 252 7.79 8.00 -8.90
C GLN A 252 8.49 7.64 -10.22
N LEU A 253 9.81 7.42 -10.18
CA LEU A 253 10.57 6.97 -11.34
C LEU A 253 10.10 5.58 -11.82
N ILE A 254 9.85 4.64 -10.91
CA ILE A 254 9.31 3.31 -11.22
C ILE A 254 7.95 3.44 -11.90
N ILE A 255 7.03 4.22 -11.33
CA ILE A 255 5.69 4.44 -11.87
C ILE A 255 5.79 5.01 -13.29
N ARG A 256 6.58 6.06 -13.49
CA ARG A 256 6.79 6.67 -14.82
C ARG A 256 7.39 5.68 -15.82
N SER A 257 8.34 4.86 -15.41
CA SER A 257 8.98 3.86 -16.29
C SER A 257 8.04 2.76 -16.76
N GLN A 258 7.04 2.41 -15.95
CA GLN A 258 6.03 1.41 -16.30
C GLN A 258 4.96 1.97 -17.24
N ARG A 259 4.67 3.27 -17.15
CA ARG A 259 3.60 3.93 -17.89
C ARG A 259 3.98 4.22 -19.34
N SER A 260 5.21 4.60 -19.60
CA SER A 260 5.65 5.02 -20.93
C SER A 260 7.08 4.59 -21.25
N THR A 261 7.21 3.76 -22.29
CA THR A 261 8.52 3.46 -22.91
C THR A 261 9.06 4.66 -23.72
N ARG A 262 8.24 5.69 -23.99
CA ARG A 262 8.60 6.88 -24.78
C ARG A 262 9.22 7.99 -23.94
N GLU A 263 9.03 7.98 -22.62
CA GLU A 263 9.67 8.97 -21.76
C GLU A 263 11.18 8.70 -21.69
N ASN A 264 11.95 9.72 -21.96
CA ASN A 264 13.41 9.65 -21.85
C ASN A 264 13.87 9.92 -20.42
N ILE A 265 13.44 9.01 -19.50
CA ILE A 265 13.74 9.16 -18.07
C ILE A 265 15.25 9.24 -17.81
N VAL A 266 16.07 8.43 -18.51
CA VAL A 266 17.52 8.46 -18.37
C VAL A 266 18.05 9.84 -18.78
N GLY A 267 17.66 10.36 -19.96
CA GLY A 267 18.10 11.68 -20.43
C GLY A 267 17.63 12.83 -19.52
N ASP A 268 16.47 12.70 -18.87
CA ASP A 268 16.02 13.70 -17.90
C ASP A 268 16.94 13.74 -16.67
N TYR A 269 17.28 12.58 -16.13
CA TYR A 269 18.21 12.50 -14.99
C TYR A 269 19.65 12.86 -15.38
N GLU A 270 20.10 12.56 -16.60
CA GLU A 270 21.40 13.01 -17.12
C GLU A 270 21.49 14.54 -17.12
N LYS A 271 20.46 15.24 -17.59
CA LYS A 271 20.40 16.71 -17.53
C LYS A 271 20.45 17.25 -16.10
N LEU A 272 19.71 16.63 -15.17
CA LEU A 272 19.74 17.01 -13.76
C LEU A 272 21.12 16.80 -13.14
N VAL A 273 21.78 15.68 -13.44
CA VAL A 273 23.15 15.39 -12.99
C VAL A 273 24.15 16.38 -13.62
N GLN A 274 24.00 16.76 -14.90
CA GLN A 274 24.85 17.79 -15.51
C GLN A 274 24.77 19.14 -14.79
N GLN A 275 23.57 19.51 -14.32
CA GLN A 275 23.36 20.74 -13.53
C GLN A 275 23.89 20.62 -12.10
N ASN A 276 23.86 19.41 -11.52
CA ASN A 276 24.26 19.13 -10.14
C ASN A 276 25.15 17.87 -10.06
N PRO A 277 26.40 17.92 -10.58
CA PRO A 277 27.22 16.72 -10.77
C PRO A 277 27.74 16.08 -9.46
N GLN A 278 27.59 16.77 -8.33
CA GLN A 278 27.97 16.34 -7.01
C GLN A 278 26.77 15.95 -6.12
N SER A 279 25.55 15.81 -6.68
CA SER A 279 24.40 15.31 -5.94
C SER A 279 24.40 13.78 -5.89
N PRO A 280 24.63 13.18 -4.73
CA PRO A 280 24.60 11.70 -4.60
C PRO A 280 23.20 11.17 -4.91
N GLU A 281 22.15 11.91 -4.57
CA GLU A 281 20.74 11.53 -4.82
C GLU A 281 20.44 11.44 -6.32
N LEU A 282 20.83 12.47 -7.09
CA LEU A 282 20.61 12.48 -8.53
C LEU A 282 21.41 11.40 -9.25
N LEU A 283 22.64 11.15 -8.82
CA LEU A 283 23.49 10.08 -9.34
C LEU A 283 22.87 8.69 -9.01
N TYR A 284 22.33 8.51 -7.82
CA TYR A 284 21.64 7.30 -7.44
C TYR A 284 20.38 7.06 -8.32
N LEU A 285 19.55 8.07 -8.49
CA LEU A 285 18.34 7.95 -9.31
C LEU A 285 18.66 7.77 -10.81
N LEU A 286 19.71 8.39 -11.31
CA LEU A 286 20.23 8.14 -12.66
C LEU A 286 20.66 6.68 -12.82
N GLY A 287 21.45 6.16 -11.87
CA GLY A 287 21.86 4.74 -11.86
C GLY A 287 20.67 3.80 -11.83
N TYR A 288 19.63 4.14 -11.06
CA TYR A 288 18.41 3.34 -11.01
C TYR A 288 17.63 3.38 -12.34
N ALA A 289 17.50 4.55 -12.97
CA ALA A 289 16.88 4.70 -14.28
C ALA A 289 17.63 3.88 -15.36
N GLN A 290 18.97 3.94 -15.36
CA GLN A 290 19.83 3.18 -16.26
C GLN A 290 19.69 1.65 -16.00
N GLN A 291 19.61 1.22 -14.73
CA GLN A 291 19.39 -0.19 -14.39
C GLN A 291 18.02 -0.69 -14.89
N LEU A 292 16.96 0.10 -14.82
CA LEU A 292 15.65 -0.24 -15.37
C LEU A 292 15.66 -0.38 -16.90
N ARG A 293 16.61 0.28 -17.57
CA ARG A 293 16.84 0.18 -19.03
C ARG A 293 17.86 -0.89 -19.40
N GLU A 294 18.35 -1.65 -18.42
CA GLU A 294 19.41 -2.66 -18.59
C GLU A 294 20.73 -2.08 -19.10
N GLU A 295 20.93 -0.78 -18.91
CA GLU A 295 22.18 -0.07 -19.21
C GLU A 295 23.19 -0.29 -18.05
N PHE A 296 23.50 -1.56 -17.76
CA PHE A 296 24.24 -1.95 -16.55
C PHE A 296 25.61 -1.29 -16.37
N PRO A 297 26.47 -1.13 -17.40
CA PRO A 297 27.75 -0.43 -17.22
C PRO A 297 27.58 1.04 -16.86
N GLN A 298 26.54 1.72 -17.37
CA GLN A 298 26.23 3.10 -17.04
C GLN A 298 25.67 3.19 -15.62
N ALA A 299 24.71 2.32 -15.27
CA ALA A 299 24.14 2.22 -13.94
C ALA A 299 25.21 2.00 -12.86
N GLN A 300 26.17 1.12 -13.11
CA GLN A 300 27.29 0.86 -12.21
C GLN A 300 28.11 2.14 -11.96
N ARG A 301 28.48 2.86 -13.03
CA ARG A 301 29.25 4.11 -12.89
C ARG A 301 28.49 5.18 -12.09
N SER A 302 27.20 5.31 -12.34
CA SER A 302 26.35 6.28 -11.65
C SER A 302 26.21 5.94 -10.17
N TYR A 303 25.93 4.69 -9.84
CA TYR A 303 25.85 4.20 -8.46
C TYR A 303 27.19 4.32 -7.71
N GLU A 304 28.31 3.98 -8.35
CA GLU A 304 29.62 4.09 -7.73
C GLU A 304 30.00 5.54 -7.41
N LYS A 305 29.67 6.49 -8.29
CA LYS A 305 29.85 7.91 -8.01
C LYS A 305 28.97 8.35 -6.84
N SER A 306 27.68 7.94 -6.81
CA SER A 306 26.80 8.22 -5.68
C SER A 306 27.35 7.67 -4.37
N ARG A 307 27.86 6.41 -4.40
CA ARG A 307 28.47 5.74 -3.24
C ARG A 307 29.70 6.45 -2.71
N GLN A 308 30.53 7.00 -3.61
CA GLN A 308 31.72 7.77 -3.21
C GLN A 308 31.33 9.05 -2.45
N LEU A 309 30.23 9.69 -2.84
CA LEU A 309 29.73 10.91 -2.20
C LEU A 309 28.94 10.64 -0.92
N LYS A 310 28.18 9.55 -0.87
CA LYS A 310 27.34 9.14 0.28
C LYS A 310 27.38 7.62 0.47
N PRO A 311 28.42 7.11 1.19
CA PRO A 311 28.63 5.68 1.34
C PRO A 311 27.58 4.96 2.19
N ASP A 312 26.89 5.68 3.09
CA ASP A 312 25.98 5.12 4.08
C ASP A 312 24.50 5.29 3.68
N ASN A 313 24.21 4.95 2.41
CA ASN A 313 22.84 4.87 1.90
C ASN A 313 22.45 3.39 1.75
N PRO A 314 21.56 2.84 2.60
CA PRO A 314 21.19 1.43 2.55
C PRO A 314 20.47 1.06 1.25
N GLY A 315 19.64 1.95 0.70
CA GLY A 315 18.95 1.76 -0.57
C GLY A 315 19.92 1.64 -1.74
N LEU A 316 20.93 2.50 -1.80
CA LEU A 316 21.99 2.42 -2.81
C LEU A 316 22.79 1.12 -2.71
N GLN A 317 23.16 0.69 -1.50
CA GLN A 317 23.89 -0.58 -1.31
C GLN A 317 23.01 -1.77 -1.75
N ARG A 318 21.73 -1.77 -1.45
CA ARG A 318 20.77 -2.78 -1.92
C ARG A 318 20.70 -2.83 -3.45
N ASP A 319 20.60 -1.67 -4.10
CA ASP A 319 20.47 -1.61 -5.56
C ASP A 319 21.77 -1.93 -6.29
N LEU A 320 22.92 -1.61 -5.71
CA LEU A 320 24.23 -2.15 -6.14
C LEU A 320 24.24 -3.67 -6.05
N GLY A 321 23.77 -4.24 -4.94
CA GLY A 321 23.64 -5.69 -4.79
C GLY A 321 22.79 -6.32 -5.89
N ARG A 322 21.64 -5.69 -6.22
CA ARG A 322 20.80 -6.13 -7.34
C ARG A 322 21.52 -6.04 -8.68
N LEU A 323 22.18 -4.92 -8.96
CA LEU A 323 22.91 -4.71 -10.20
C LEU A 323 24.00 -5.77 -10.39
N TYR A 324 24.86 -5.98 -9.37
CA TYR A 324 25.92 -6.99 -9.40
C TYR A 324 25.34 -8.40 -9.56
N GLY A 325 24.23 -8.73 -8.90
CA GLY A 325 23.52 -9.99 -9.08
C GLY A 325 22.94 -10.16 -10.49
N GLN A 326 22.48 -9.08 -11.14
CA GLN A 326 21.99 -9.13 -12.52
C GLN A 326 23.11 -9.41 -13.52
N ILE A 327 24.31 -8.85 -13.32
CA ILE A 327 25.46 -9.08 -14.20
C ILE A 327 26.30 -10.30 -13.81
N GLY A 328 25.91 -11.07 -12.78
CA GLY A 328 26.56 -12.31 -12.39
C GLY A 328 27.75 -12.18 -11.41
N GLU A 329 28.00 -10.98 -10.91
CA GLU A 329 29.06 -10.72 -9.91
C GLU A 329 28.57 -11.03 -8.49
N TYR A 330 28.26 -12.30 -8.20
CA TYR A 330 27.57 -12.73 -7.00
C TYR A 330 28.32 -12.42 -5.68
N VAL A 331 29.66 -12.47 -5.68
CA VAL A 331 30.47 -12.15 -4.50
C VAL A 331 30.34 -10.66 -4.15
N THR A 332 30.47 -9.80 -5.16
CA THR A 332 30.33 -8.34 -5.02
C THR A 332 28.89 -7.98 -4.62
N ALA A 333 27.90 -8.67 -5.22
CA ALA A 333 26.49 -8.51 -4.90
C ALA A 333 26.21 -8.82 -3.42
N ARG A 334 26.76 -9.95 -2.92
CA ARG A 334 26.60 -10.34 -1.51
C ARG A 334 27.15 -9.29 -0.57
N ALA A 335 28.38 -8.80 -0.81
CA ALA A 335 29.01 -7.77 0.01
C ALA A 335 28.19 -6.47 0.05
N ALA A 336 27.57 -6.09 -1.08
CA ALA A 336 26.69 -4.92 -1.14
C ALA A 336 25.39 -5.11 -0.34
N PHE A 337 24.76 -6.30 -0.42
CA PHE A 337 23.59 -6.62 0.40
C PHE A 337 23.93 -6.67 1.88
N ASP A 338 25.05 -7.28 2.27
CA ASP A 338 25.49 -7.34 3.66
C ASP A 338 25.74 -5.93 4.21
N LYS A 339 26.30 -5.01 3.41
CA LYS A 339 26.45 -3.60 3.80
C LYS A 339 25.10 -2.89 3.92
N SER A 340 24.15 -3.15 3.02
CA SER A 340 22.78 -2.63 3.13
C SER A 340 22.13 -3.07 4.45
N LEU A 341 22.22 -4.36 4.79
CA LEU A 341 21.67 -4.94 6.02
C LEU A 341 22.40 -4.47 7.29
N ALA A 342 23.69 -4.15 7.21
CA ALA A 342 24.40 -3.55 8.32
C ALA A 342 23.90 -2.13 8.65
N LEU A 343 23.44 -1.38 7.63
CA LEU A 343 22.85 -0.05 7.79
C LEU A 343 21.36 -0.12 8.17
N GLU A 344 20.61 -1.07 7.61
CA GLU A 344 19.17 -1.25 7.84
C GLU A 344 18.83 -2.75 7.99
N PRO A 345 18.99 -3.33 9.21
CA PRO A 345 18.86 -4.77 9.42
C PRO A 345 17.46 -5.35 9.18
N ASN A 346 16.43 -4.53 9.34
CA ASN A 346 15.02 -4.95 9.29
C ASN A 346 14.32 -4.59 7.97
N GLU A 347 15.07 -4.50 6.85
CA GLU A 347 14.50 -4.19 5.55
C GLU A 347 14.19 -5.48 4.76
N PRO A 348 12.91 -5.91 4.68
CA PRO A 348 12.53 -7.15 4.02
C PRO A 348 12.83 -7.17 2.52
N LEU A 349 12.86 -5.99 1.89
CA LEU A 349 13.15 -5.86 0.46
C LEU A 349 14.61 -6.24 0.14
N THR A 350 15.56 -5.89 1.03
CA THR A 350 16.96 -6.30 0.88
C THR A 350 17.09 -7.81 0.95
N TYR A 351 16.40 -8.46 1.88
CA TYR A 351 16.39 -9.93 1.97
C TYR A 351 15.72 -10.58 0.74
N LEU A 352 14.64 -9.99 0.20
CA LEU A 352 14.01 -10.50 -1.01
C LEU A 352 15.01 -10.51 -2.18
N TYR A 353 15.67 -9.39 -2.45
CA TYR A 353 16.62 -9.26 -3.57
C TYR A 353 17.87 -10.09 -3.37
N MET A 354 18.36 -10.20 -2.13
CA MET A 354 19.44 -11.11 -1.79
C MET A 354 19.06 -12.58 -2.07
N GLY A 355 17.83 -12.96 -1.72
CA GLY A 355 17.28 -14.27 -2.04
C GLY A 355 17.21 -14.53 -3.54
N GLU A 356 16.77 -13.56 -4.33
CA GLU A 356 16.72 -13.66 -5.80
C GLU A 356 18.13 -13.82 -6.40
N MET A 357 19.11 -13.09 -5.90
CA MET A 357 20.51 -13.23 -6.31
C MET A 357 21.07 -14.61 -5.97
N LEU A 358 20.82 -15.12 -4.75
CA LEU A 358 21.25 -16.44 -4.30
C LEU A 358 20.57 -17.56 -5.09
N GLU A 359 19.29 -17.42 -5.40
CA GLU A 359 18.57 -18.36 -6.27
C GLU A 359 19.20 -18.40 -7.66
N LYS A 360 19.54 -17.24 -8.25
CA LYS A 360 20.19 -17.14 -9.56
C LYS A 360 21.61 -17.73 -9.56
N SER A 361 22.35 -17.61 -8.46
CA SER A 361 23.68 -18.21 -8.31
C SER A 361 23.64 -19.73 -8.07
N GLY A 362 22.46 -20.31 -7.83
CA GLY A 362 22.28 -21.73 -7.52
C GLY A 362 22.38 -22.09 -6.03
N ASP A 363 22.66 -21.13 -5.14
CA ASP A 363 22.65 -21.36 -3.69
C ASP A 363 21.21 -21.32 -3.14
N LEU A 364 20.46 -22.37 -3.45
CA LEU A 364 19.04 -22.47 -3.09
C LEU A 364 18.79 -22.52 -1.58
N ARG A 365 19.74 -23.06 -0.78
CA ARG A 365 19.55 -23.13 0.68
C ARG A 365 19.67 -21.74 1.31
N SER A 366 20.68 -20.97 0.93
CA SER A 366 20.84 -19.59 1.38
C SER A 366 19.72 -18.70 0.87
N ALA A 367 19.23 -18.92 -0.37
CA ALA A 367 18.06 -18.23 -0.92
C ALA A 367 16.81 -18.44 -0.07
N ALA A 368 16.52 -19.69 0.33
CA ALA A 368 15.40 -19.98 1.24
C ALA A 368 15.55 -19.24 2.58
N GLY A 369 16.76 -19.19 3.14
CA GLY A 369 17.03 -18.44 4.37
C GLY A 369 16.75 -16.94 4.22
N ALA A 370 17.17 -16.34 3.13
CA ALA A 370 16.90 -14.93 2.84
C ALA A 370 15.41 -14.65 2.68
N TYR A 371 14.68 -15.47 1.93
CA TYR A 371 13.23 -15.31 1.79
C TYR A 371 12.46 -15.53 3.09
N LEU A 372 12.92 -16.44 3.98
CA LEU A 372 12.35 -16.59 5.32
C LEU A 372 12.50 -15.32 6.16
N ASN A 373 13.68 -14.69 6.12
CA ASN A 373 13.89 -13.40 6.78
C ASN A 373 12.98 -12.32 6.22
N ALA A 374 12.84 -12.22 4.89
CA ALA A 374 11.90 -11.29 4.26
C ALA A 374 10.45 -11.53 4.73
N GLN A 375 10.01 -12.79 4.82
CA GLN A 375 8.67 -13.14 5.29
C GLN A 375 8.46 -12.82 6.76
N ASN A 376 9.44 -13.09 7.62
CA ASN A 376 9.34 -12.81 9.06
C ASN A 376 9.21 -11.30 9.33
N LEU A 377 9.92 -10.48 8.56
CA LEU A 377 9.87 -9.02 8.65
C LEU A 377 8.60 -8.42 8.01
N ALA A 378 8.03 -9.10 7.01
CA ALA A 378 6.83 -8.68 6.32
C ALA A 378 5.83 -9.84 6.17
N PRO A 379 5.16 -10.29 7.26
CA PRO A 379 4.36 -11.51 7.27
C PRO A 379 3.12 -11.47 6.36
N LEU A 380 2.64 -10.29 5.99
CA LEU A 380 1.49 -10.09 5.09
C LEU A 380 1.91 -9.87 3.62
N TRP A 381 3.20 -9.90 3.32
CA TRP A 381 3.70 -9.79 1.96
C TRP A 381 3.73 -11.16 1.28
N ASP A 382 3.02 -11.32 0.19
CA ASP A 382 2.82 -12.60 -0.49
C ASP A 382 4.00 -13.06 -1.36
N ARG A 383 4.94 -12.14 -1.70
CA ARG A 383 6.10 -12.46 -2.54
C ARG A 383 7.11 -13.41 -1.89
N PRO A 384 7.56 -13.21 -0.63
CA PRO A 384 8.51 -14.12 -0.02
C PRO A 384 8.01 -15.57 0.05
N PRO A 385 6.77 -15.87 0.51
CA PRO A 385 6.28 -17.24 0.50
C PRO A 385 6.12 -17.82 -0.91
N SER A 386 5.78 -17.01 -1.92
CA SER A 386 5.77 -17.47 -3.32
C SER A 386 7.17 -17.94 -3.76
N ARG A 387 8.21 -17.15 -3.46
CA ARG A 387 9.60 -17.52 -3.77
C ARG A 387 10.06 -18.76 -2.98
N LEU A 388 9.71 -18.83 -1.69
CA LEU A 388 10.00 -20.00 -0.85
C LEU A 388 9.41 -21.29 -1.43
N GLY A 389 8.15 -21.23 -1.87
CA GLY A 389 7.49 -22.38 -2.49
C GLY A 389 8.28 -22.92 -3.67
N ASN A 390 8.71 -22.03 -4.57
CA ASN A 390 9.50 -22.38 -5.74
C ASN A 390 10.90 -22.91 -5.37
N VAL A 391 11.58 -22.29 -4.42
CA VAL A 391 12.91 -22.72 -3.98
C VAL A 391 12.86 -24.08 -3.29
N TYR A 392 11.86 -24.34 -2.44
CA TYR A 392 11.73 -25.66 -1.80
C TYR A 392 11.37 -26.75 -2.81
N ALA A 393 10.59 -26.45 -3.84
CA ALA A 393 10.36 -27.39 -4.94
C ALA A 393 11.67 -27.76 -5.68
N LYS A 394 12.54 -26.76 -5.96
CA LYS A 394 13.86 -27.00 -6.56
C LYS A 394 14.82 -27.78 -5.65
N LEU A 395 14.60 -27.73 -4.33
CA LEU A 395 15.35 -28.51 -3.33
C LEU A 395 14.77 -29.90 -3.08
N ASP A 396 13.79 -30.34 -3.91
CA ASP A 396 13.04 -31.60 -3.74
C ASP A 396 12.31 -31.73 -2.40
N ARG A 397 11.95 -30.57 -1.80
CA ARG A 397 11.17 -30.46 -0.57
C ARG A 397 9.72 -30.09 -0.88
N MET A 398 9.04 -30.94 -1.63
CA MET A 398 7.70 -30.66 -2.18
C MET A 398 6.66 -30.33 -1.12
N GLY A 399 6.74 -30.94 0.08
CA GLY A 399 5.83 -30.64 1.20
C GLY A 399 5.93 -29.19 1.67
N ASP A 400 7.14 -28.71 1.86
CA ASP A 400 7.40 -27.29 2.18
C ASP A 400 7.05 -26.39 0.99
N GLY A 401 7.35 -26.83 -0.23
CA GLY A 401 6.99 -26.12 -1.45
C GLY A 401 5.49 -25.79 -1.50
N TYR A 402 4.64 -26.80 -1.39
CA TYR A 402 3.18 -26.62 -1.37
C TYR A 402 2.71 -25.80 -0.16
N TYR A 403 3.31 -25.96 1.01
CA TYR A 403 2.97 -25.15 2.18
C TYR A 403 3.17 -23.65 1.92
N TYR A 404 4.33 -23.26 1.40
CA TYR A 404 4.60 -21.84 1.14
C TYR A 404 3.84 -21.27 -0.04
N LEU A 405 3.57 -22.07 -1.09
CA LEU A 405 2.65 -21.67 -2.17
C LEU A 405 1.24 -21.44 -1.64
N GLY A 406 0.72 -22.37 -0.82
CA GLY A 406 -0.57 -22.21 -0.15
C GLY A 406 -0.62 -20.94 0.69
N ARG A 407 0.44 -20.64 1.43
CA ARG A 407 0.54 -19.40 2.23
C ARG A 407 0.54 -18.13 1.35
N SER A 408 1.26 -18.13 0.22
CA SER A 408 1.20 -17.02 -0.73
C SER A 408 -0.20 -16.81 -1.28
N LEU A 409 -0.88 -17.90 -1.69
CA LEU A 409 -2.24 -17.84 -2.21
C LEU A 409 -3.25 -17.36 -1.17
N MET A 410 -3.11 -17.79 0.10
CA MET A 410 -3.92 -17.31 1.21
C MET A 410 -3.78 -15.80 1.41
N LEU A 411 -2.56 -15.26 1.31
CA LEU A 411 -2.28 -13.83 1.38
C LEU A 411 -2.85 -13.06 0.19
N GLN A 412 -3.05 -13.73 -0.93
CA GLN A 412 -3.70 -13.19 -2.11
C GLN A 412 -5.24 -13.34 -2.09
N ASP A 413 -5.82 -13.84 -1.02
CA ASP A 413 -7.25 -14.18 -0.90
C ASP A 413 -7.74 -15.23 -1.94
N GLU A 414 -6.82 -16.06 -2.46
CA GLU A 414 -7.08 -17.18 -3.37
C GLU A 414 -7.37 -18.46 -2.56
N ASP A 415 -8.38 -18.40 -1.68
CA ASP A 415 -8.62 -19.40 -0.63
C ASP A 415 -8.77 -20.84 -1.18
N GLU A 416 -9.41 -21.03 -2.33
CA GLU A 416 -9.62 -22.37 -2.91
C GLU A 416 -8.31 -23.03 -3.36
N ARG A 417 -7.46 -22.24 -4.00
CA ARG A 417 -6.15 -22.69 -4.45
C ARG A 417 -5.21 -22.92 -3.25
N ALA A 418 -5.28 -22.04 -2.24
CA ALA A 418 -4.53 -22.18 -1.00
C ALA A 418 -4.90 -23.48 -0.28
N ILE A 419 -6.20 -23.79 -0.15
CA ILE A 419 -6.68 -25.06 0.44
C ILE A 419 -6.10 -26.26 -0.33
N ALA A 420 -6.17 -26.26 -1.67
CA ALA A 420 -5.65 -27.35 -2.47
C ALA A 420 -4.15 -27.58 -2.26
N ASP A 421 -3.35 -26.53 -2.15
CA ASP A 421 -1.90 -26.65 -1.92
C ASP A 421 -1.60 -27.07 -0.48
N TYR A 422 -2.32 -26.56 0.52
CA TYR A 422 -2.19 -27.02 1.90
C TYR A 422 -2.59 -28.50 2.08
N GLU A 423 -3.60 -29.00 1.37
CA GLU A 423 -3.97 -30.41 1.41
C GLU A 423 -2.85 -31.31 0.82
N LYS A 424 -2.21 -30.89 -0.27
CA LYS A 424 -1.03 -31.58 -0.81
C LYS A 424 0.13 -31.56 0.19
N ALA A 425 0.39 -30.39 0.80
CA ALA A 425 1.43 -30.23 1.81
C ALA A 425 1.18 -31.13 3.01
N LEU A 426 -0.07 -31.20 3.52
CA LEU A 426 -0.46 -32.03 4.63
C LEU A 426 -0.30 -33.52 4.36
N LYS A 427 -0.67 -33.95 3.14
CA LYS A 427 -0.50 -35.35 2.71
C LYS A 427 0.98 -35.78 2.73
N ILE A 428 1.89 -34.87 2.34
CA ILE A 428 3.34 -35.17 2.31
C ILE A 428 3.95 -35.06 3.73
N ALA A 429 3.59 -34.03 4.49
CA ALA A 429 4.16 -33.80 5.81
C ALA A 429 3.70 -34.83 6.85
N GLY A 430 2.52 -35.41 6.68
CA GLY A 430 1.87 -36.26 7.69
C GLY A 430 1.13 -35.42 8.75
N ALA A 431 -0.09 -35.82 9.03
CA ALA A 431 -1.03 -35.06 9.88
C ALA A 431 -0.57 -34.87 11.34
N ASP A 432 0.24 -35.81 11.87
CA ASP A 432 0.67 -35.82 13.27
C ASP A 432 2.04 -35.22 13.51
N THR A 433 2.68 -34.72 12.46
CA THR A 433 3.95 -33.98 12.56
C THR A 433 3.73 -32.54 13.02
N PRO A 434 4.74 -31.85 13.60
CA PRO A 434 4.62 -30.44 13.95
C PRO A 434 4.23 -29.58 12.74
N ARG A 435 4.77 -29.86 11.56
CA ARG A 435 4.39 -29.17 10.32
C ARG A 435 2.94 -29.46 9.93
N GLY A 436 2.50 -30.72 10.05
CA GLY A 436 1.12 -31.12 9.76
C GLY A 436 0.10 -30.43 10.68
N GLN A 437 0.43 -30.21 11.94
CA GLN A 437 -0.43 -29.46 12.87
C GLN A 437 -0.62 -28.01 12.42
N VAL A 438 0.48 -27.31 12.07
CA VAL A 438 0.41 -25.92 11.53
C VAL A 438 -0.46 -25.86 10.27
N ILE A 439 -0.28 -26.82 9.35
CA ILE A 439 -1.08 -26.85 8.11
C ILE A 439 -2.56 -27.09 8.41
N LYS A 440 -2.89 -27.95 9.37
CA LYS A 440 -4.28 -28.18 9.80
C LYS A 440 -4.94 -26.93 10.37
N GLU A 441 -4.21 -26.16 11.17
CA GLU A 441 -4.71 -24.89 11.74
C GLU A 441 -5.01 -23.87 10.64
N GLU A 442 -4.08 -23.69 9.67
CA GLU A 442 -4.29 -22.79 8.53
C GLU A 442 -5.45 -23.25 7.63
N LEU A 443 -5.59 -24.56 7.38
CA LEU A 443 -6.74 -25.13 6.65
C LEU A 443 -8.07 -24.88 7.36
N ASN A 444 -8.12 -25.06 8.67
CA ASN A 444 -9.34 -24.79 9.46
C ASN A 444 -9.71 -23.30 9.38
N THR A 445 -8.74 -22.42 9.49
CA THR A 445 -8.93 -20.98 9.34
C THR A 445 -9.50 -20.63 7.97
N LEU A 446 -8.94 -21.18 6.89
CA LEU A 446 -9.45 -20.93 5.54
C LEU A 446 -10.85 -21.48 5.30
N ARG A 447 -11.14 -22.67 5.85
CA ARG A 447 -12.47 -23.29 5.74
C ARG A 447 -13.54 -22.54 6.55
N SER A 448 -13.17 -21.95 7.69
CA SER A 448 -14.08 -21.10 8.47
C SER A 448 -14.43 -19.78 7.77
N ARG A 449 -13.53 -19.26 6.97
CA ARG A 449 -13.76 -18.05 6.14
C ARG A 449 -14.85 -18.23 5.07
N LYS A 450 -15.16 -19.48 4.69
CA LYS A 450 -16.18 -19.83 3.69
C LYS A 450 -17.58 -20.03 4.27
N ARG A 451 -17.69 -20.16 5.58
CA ARG A 451 -18.97 -20.28 6.31
C ARG A 451 -19.48 -18.91 6.74
#